data_462f32b1d2193c38227dba509eaa4c9e
#
_entry.id   462f32b1d2193c38227dba509eaa4c9e
#
_cell.length_a   1.000
_cell.length_b   1.000
_cell.length_c   1.000
_cell.angle_alpha   90.00
_cell.angle_beta   90.00
_cell.angle_gamma   90.00
#
_symmetry.space_group_name_H-M   'P 1'
#
loop_
_entity.id
_entity.type
_entity.pdbx_description
1 polymer ?
#
loop_
_entity_poly.entity_id
_entity_poly.type
_entity_poly.pdbx_seq_one_letter_code
_entity_poly.pdbx_strand_id
1 'polypeptide(L)'
;MSYILFSPIGKTDPITTYHDGSMLHICRKYKPEKVYLYISQEMLKFHYQDNRYCQCLEWLQEKEGFACEIYIIERPDLVDVQIFDTFYDDFETEVLKIQEDNPEATILFNVSSG
;
A
#
# COMPACT_ATOMS: atom_id res chain seq x y z
N MET A 1 -15.27 5.44 12.33
CA MET A 1 -14.32 4.31 12.38
C MET A 1 -13.16 4.60 11.45
N SER A 2 -11.94 4.49 11.97
CA SER A 2 -10.75 4.77 11.17
C SER A 2 -10.21 3.52 10.51
N TYR A 3 -9.86 3.62 9.25
CA TYR A 3 -9.21 2.54 8.51
C TYR A 3 -7.78 2.91 8.19
N ILE A 4 -6.90 1.93 8.25
CA ILE A 4 -5.51 2.05 7.81
C ILE A 4 -5.26 0.92 6.83
N LEU A 5 -4.73 1.25 5.65
CA LEU A 5 -4.44 0.25 4.64
C LEU A 5 -2.95 -0.10 4.66
N PHE A 6 -2.64 -1.38 4.73
CA PHE A 6 -1.31 -1.91 4.47
C PHE A 6 -1.35 -2.63 3.13
N SER A 7 -0.63 -2.11 2.16
CA SER A 7 -0.72 -2.59 0.79
C SER A 7 0.65 -2.91 0.19
N PRO A 8 0.98 -4.18 0.04
CA PRO A 8 2.10 -4.56 -0.81
C PRO A 8 1.78 -4.14 -2.25
N ILE A 9 2.77 -3.57 -2.94
CA ILE A 9 2.59 -3.07 -4.30
C ILE A 9 2.95 -4.16 -5.30
N GLY A 10 2.03 -4.42 -6.21
CA GLY A 10 2.21 -5.40 -7.28
C GLY A 10 2.19 -4.75 -8.66
N LYS A 11 2.33 -5.58 -9.69
CA LYS A 11 2.44 -5.12 -11.08
C LYS A 11 1.18 -4.45 -11.60
N THR A 12 0.03 -4.72 -10.99
CA THR A 12 -1.23 -4.12 -11.40
C THR A 12 -1.52 -2.79 -10.71
N ASP A 13 -0.66 -2.37 -9.79
CA ASP A 13 -0.80 -1.09 -9.12
C ASP A 13 -0.03 0.00 -9.85
N PRO A 14 -0.47 1.24 -9.80
CA PRO A 14 -1.71 1.71 -9.18
C PRO A 14 -2.93 1.53 -10.09
N ILE A 15 -2.74 1.43 -11.38
CA ILE A 15 -3.82 1.39 -12.36
C ILE A 15 -3.51 0.32 -13.42
N THR A 16 -4.50 -0.51 -13.74
CA THR A 16 -4.43 -1.40 -14.89
C THR A 16 -4.90 -0.65 -16.15
N THR A 17 -4.91 -1.32 -17.30
CA THR A 17 -5.34 -0.71 -18.56
C THR A 17 -6.78 -0.17 -18.49
N TYR A 18 -7.66 -0.82 -17.73
CA TYR A 18 -9.08 -0.49 -17.72
C TYR A 18 -9.64 -0.16 -16.34
N HIS A 19 -8.92 -0.45 -15.25
CA HIS A 19 -9.42 -0.29 -13.89
C HIS A 19 -8.35 0.16 -12.93
N ASP A 20 -8.78 0.60 -11.74
CA ASP A 20 -7.89 0.77 -10.62
C ASP A 20 -7.25 -0.58 -10.27
N GLY A 21 -5.99 -0.56 -9.85
CA GLY A 21 -5.38 -1.71 -9.21
C GLY A 21 -6.02 -1.93 -7.84
N SER A 22 -5.71 -3.05 -7.20
CA SER A 22 -6.33 -3.40 -5.93
C SER A 22 -6.13 -2.35 -4.84
N MET A 23 -4.95 -1.74 -4.78
CA MET A 23 -4.64 -0.70 -3.78
C MET A 23 -5.59 0.50 -3.92
N LEU A 24 -5.76 1.05 -5.13
CA LEU A 24 -6.65 2.19 -5.35
C LEU A 24 -8.11 1.81 -5.14
N HIS A 25 -8.49 0.60 -5.52
CA HIS A 25 -9.85 0.13 -5.33
C HIS A 25 -10.24 0.11 -3.85
N ILE A 26 -9.36 -0.41 -2.99
CA ILE A 26 -9.60 -0.44 -1.55
C ILE A 26 -9.65 0.98 -0.98
N CYS A 27 -8.75 1.85 -1.41
CA CYS A 27 -8.75 3.24 -0.96
C CYS A 27 -10.03 3.96 -1.34
N ARG A 28 -10.52 3.72 -2.55
CA ARG A 28 -11.77 4.34 -3.02
C ARG A 28 -12.97 3.88 -2.18
N LYS A 29 -13.00 2.60 -1.82
CA LYS A 29 -14.13 2.04 -1.07
C LYS A 29 -14.10 2.42 0.41
N TYR A 30 -12.94 2.32 1.05
CA TYR A 30 -12.83 2.49 2.50
C TYR A 30 -12.32 3.84 2.95
N LYS A 31 -11.67 4.59 2.06
CA LYS A 31 -11.13 5.94 2.34
C LYS A 31 -10.29 5.95 3.62
N PRO A 32 -9.19 5.16 3.66
CA PRO A 32 -8.38 5.04 4.87
C PRO A 32 -7.72 6.36 5.21
N GLU A 33 -7.50 6.60 6.51
CA GLU A 33 -6.80 7.80 6.96
C GLU A 33 -5.29 7.71 6.79
N LYS A 34 -4.76 6.48 6.70
CA LYS A 34 -3.33 6.22 6.47
C LYS A 34 -3.18 5.05 5.51
N VAL A 35 -2.19 5.15 4.63
CA VAL A 35 -1.85 4.10 3.68
C VAL A 35 -0.36 3.81 3.80
N TYR A 36 -0.02 2.56 4.05
CA TYR A 36 1.35 2.07 4.09
C TYR A 36 1.60 1.26 2.83
N LEU A 37 2.49 1.75 1.97
CA LEU A 37 2.85 1.09 0.73
C LEU A 37 4.14 0.29 0.94
N TYR A 38 4.05 -1.01 0.81
CA TYR A 38 5.17 -1.93 0.96
C TYR A 38 5.71 -2.23 -0.44
N ILE A 39 6.92 -1.74 -0.72
CA ILE A 39 7.45 -1.74 -2.08
C ILE A 39 8.73 -2.55 -2.16
N SER A 40 8.69 -3.65 -2.93
CA SER A 40 9.85 -4.53 -3.16
C SER A 40 10.82 -3.91 -4.17
N GLN A 41 11.98 -4.53 -4.34
CA GLN A 41 13.02 -4.04 -5.24
C GLN A 41 12.48 -3.78 -6.66
N GLU A 42 11.71 -4.72 -7.20
CA GLU A 42 11.20 -4.60 -8.56
C GLU A 42 10.28 -3.37 -8.71
N MET A 43 9.44 -3.14 -7.71
CA MET A 43 8.47 -2.04 -7.77
C MET A 43 9.08 -0.71 -7.37
N LEU A 44 10.17 -0.70 -6.61
CA LEU A 44 10.86 0.54 -6.22
C LEU A 44 11.37 1.32 -7.43
N LYS A 45 11.77 0.65 -8.48
CA LYS A 45 12.24 1.33 -9.69
C LYS A 45 11.16 2.23 -10.29
N PHE A 46 9.89 1.79 -10.23
CA PHE A 46 8.77 2.59 -10.71
C PHE A 46 8.48 3.76 -9.76
N HIS A 47 8.59 3.50 -8.46
CA HIS A 47 8.39 4.55 -7.47
C HIS A 47 9.41 5.68 -7.65
N TYR A 48 10.68 5.35 -7.82
CA TYR A 48 11.73 6.36 -8.00
C TYR A 48 11.65 7.06 -9.36
N GLN A 49 11.11 6.40 -10.36
CA GLN A 49 11.02 6.96 -11.69
C GLN A 49 10.04 8.13 -11.77
N ASP A 50 8.85 7.98 -11.21
CA ASP A 50 7.79 8.98 -11.37
C ASP A 50 6.87 9.14 -10.17
N ASN A 51 7.16 8.49 -9.05
CA ASN A 51 6.35 8.57 -7.83
C ASN A 51 4.86 8.23 -8.09
N ARG A 52 4.60 7.30 -9.00
CA ARG A 52 3.26 7.03 -9.51
C ARG A 52 2.24 6.63 -8.45
N TYR A 53 2.68 5.89 -7.43
CA TYR A 53 1.76 5.42 -6.39
C TYR A 53 1.22 6.56 -5.55
N CYS A 54 2.10 7.45 -5.14
CA CYS A 54 1.70 8.62 -4.36
C CYS A 54 0.87 9.61 -5.20
N GLN A 55 1.26 9.80 -6.45
CA GLN A 55 0.50 10.70 -7.35
C GLN A 55 -0.92 10.21 -7.55
N CYS A 56 -1.10 8.90 -7.74
CA CYS A 56 -2.44 8.34 -7.90
C CYS A 56 -3.27 8.45 -6.63
N LEU A 57 -2.65 8.25 -5.46
CA LEU A 57 -3.34 8.40 -4.18
C LEU A 57 -3.73 9.86 -3.93
N GLU A 58 -2.86 10.80 -4.26
CA GLU A 58 -3.18 12.23 -4.13
C GLU A 58 -4.35 12.63 -5.04
N TRP A 59 -4.34 12.15 -6.28
CA TRP A 59 -5.43 12.36 -7.21
C TRP A 59 -6.75 11.78 -6.67
N LEU A 60 -6.70 10.58 -6.10
CA LEU A 60 -7.87 9.91 -5.56
C LEU A 60 -8.44 10.67 -4.36
N GLN A 61 -7.57 11.17 -3.47
CA GLN A 61 -7.99 11.98 -2.33
C GLN A 61 -8.79 13.21 -2.78
N GLU A 62 -8.27 13.88 -3.79
CA GLU A 62 -8.91 15.07 -4.34
C GLU A 62 -10.24 14.73 -4.98
N LYS A 63 -10.27 13.67 -5.77
CA LYS A 63 -11.47 13.25 -6.49
C LYS A 63 -12.58 12.75 -5.57
N GLU A 64 -12.22 11.96 -4.56
CA GLU A 64 -13.19 11.34 -3.66
C GLU A 64 -13.43 12.14 -2.39
N GLY A 65 -12.73 13.25 -2.20
CA GLY A 65 -12.97 14.16 -1.10
C GLY A 65 -12.59 13.62 0.28
N PHE A 66 -11.44 12.94 0.38
CA PHE A 66 -10.93 12.48 1.67
C PHE A 66 -9.44 12.82 1.79
N ALA A 67 -8.90 12.67 2.99
CA ALA A 67 -7.48 12.92 3.24
C ALA A 67 -6.84 11.65 3.81
N CYS A 68 -5.66 11.30 3.30
CA CYS A 68 -4.88 10.20 3.87
C CYS A 68 -3.41 10.56 3.91
N GLU A 69 -2.72 10.05 4.94
CA GLU A 69 -1.28 10.13 5.04
C GLU A 69 -0.68 8.91 4.34
N ILE A 70 0.37 9.13 3.56
CA ILE A 70 1.01 8.08 2.78
C ILE A 70 2.37 7.78 3.36
N TYR A 71 2.62 6.52 3.71
CA TYR A 71 3.89 6.05 4.24
C TYR A 71 4.48 5.01 3.29
N ILE A 72 5.77 5.14 3.02
CA ILE A 72 6.47 4.22 2.12
C ILE A 72 7.38 3.33 2.94
N ILE A 73 7.20 2.01 2.80
CA ILE A 73 8.07 1.02 3.40
C ILE A 73 8.89 0.41 2.26
N GLU A 74 10.15 0.83 2.16
CA GLU A 74 11.04 0.38 1.10
C GLU A 74 11.74 -0.92 1.47
N ARG A 75 11.72 -1.89 0.57
CA ARG A 75 12.40 -3.18 0.76
C ARG A 75 13.27 -3.50 -0.46
N PRO A 76 14.39 -2.79 -0.62
CA PRO A 76 15.27 -2.98 -1.79
C PRO A 76 15.94 -4.36 -1.81
N ASP A 77 16.02 -5.03 -0.66
CA ASP A 77 16.61 -6.37 -0.57
C ASP A 77 15.62 -7.48 -0.90
N LEU A 78 14.35 -7.16 -1.04
CA LEU A 78 13.31 -8.12 -1.34
C LEU A 78 13.17 -8.26 -2.86
N VAL A 79 13.84 -9.24 -3.42
CA VAL A 79 13.94 -9.43 -4.87
C VAL A 79 12.76 -10.22 -5.41
N ASP A 80 12.29 -11.19 -4.64
CA ASP A 80 11.21 -12.08 -5.06
C ASP A 80 10.14 -12.14 -3.98
N VAL A 81 8.99 -11.54 -4.27
CA VAL A 81 7.85 -11.50 -3.34
C VAL A 81 7.20 -12.88 -3.16
N GLN A 82 7.65 -13.88 -3.91
CA GLN A 82 7.16 -15.25 -3.78
C GLN A 82 7.92 -16.06 -2.73
N ILE A 83 8.97 -15.50 -2.14
CA ILE A 83 9.64 -16.11 -0.99
C ILE A 83 8.77 -15.80 0.24
N PHE A 84 7.77 -16.64 0.41
CA PHE A 84 6.65 -16.40 1.31
C PHE A 84 7.05 -16.25 2.78
N ASP A 85 8.00 -17.07 3.25
CA ASP A 85 8.37 -17.07 4.68
C ASP A 85 9.05 -15.77 5.12
N THR A 86 10.03 -15.29 4.36
CA THR A 86 10.73 -14.04 4.66
C THR A 86 9.79 -12.87 4.59
N PHE A 87 8.92 -12.88 3.60
CA PHE A 87 7.94 -11.83 3.35
C PHE A 87 6.90 -11.77 4.48
N TYR A 88 6.44 -12.93 4.93
CA TYR A 88 5.44 -13.03 5.98
C TYR A 88 5.94 -12.47 7.31
N ASP A 89 7.17 -12.82 7.69
CA ASP A 89 7.75 -12.33 8.95
C ASP A 89 7.90 -10.82 8.95
N ASP A 90 8.34 -10.25 7.84
CA ASP A 90 8.50 -8.81 7.71
C ASP A 90 7.13 -8.11 7.76
N PHE A 91 6.13 -8.67 7.09
CA PHE A 91 4.77 -8.15 7.13
C PHE A 91 4.22 -8.15 8.55
N GLU A 92 4.37 -9.24 9.26
CA GLU A 92 3.87 -9.36 10.63
C GLU A 92 4.49 -8.28 11.50
N THR A 93 5.80 -8.08 11.39
CA THR A 93 6.51 -7.05 12.15
C THR A 93 5.97 -5.66 11.85
N GLU A 94 5.78 -5.34 10.59
CA GLU A 94 5.28 -4.02 10.18
C GLU A 94 3.83 -3.80 10.60
N VAL A 95 2.99 -4.82 10.45
CA VAL A 95 1.58 -4.71 10.85
C VAL A 95 1.46 -4.52 12.37
N LEU A 96 2.29 -5.21 13.15
CA LEU A 96 2.29 -5.03 14.61
C LEU A 96 2.70 -3.61 15.01
N LYS A 97 3.69 -3.03 14.34
CA LYS A 97 4.07 -1.64 14.58
C LYS A 97 2.93 -0.68 14.29
N ILE A 98 2.23 -0.90 13.19
CA ILE A 98 1.10 -0.07 12.81
C ILE A 98 -0.02 -0.16 13.83
N GLN A 99 -0.30 -1.37 14.33
CA GLN A 99 -1.31 -1.58 15.37
C GLN A 99 -0.95 -0.87 16.66
N GLU A 100 0.32 -0.92 17.07
CA GLU A 100 0.78 -0.22 18.27
C GLU A 100 0.63 1.29 18.15
N ASP A 101 0.91 1.83 16.97
CA ASP A 101 0.79 3.27 16.72
C ASP A 101 -0.66 3.72 16.57
N ASN A 102 -1.56 2.82 16.21
CA ASN A 102 -2.95 3.15 15.91
C ASN A 102 -3.89 2.12 16.56
N PRO A 103 -3.94 2.05 17.91
CA PRO A 103 -4.64 0.95 18.60
C PRO A 103 -6.15 0.90 18.38
N GLU A 104 -6.76 2.00 17.96
CA GLU A 104 -8.20 2.06 17.73
C GLU A 104 -8.60 1.94 16.27
N ALA A 105 -7.64 1.85 15.35
CA ALA A 105 -7.93 1.77 13.94
C ALA A 105 -8.12 0.33 13.48
N THR A 106 -8.93 0.17 12.43
CA THR A 106 -9.08 -1.12 11.75
C THR A 106 -8.05 -1.18 10.62
N ILE A 107 -7.22 -2.21 10.64
CA ILE A 107 -6.19 -2.38 9.61
C ILE A 107 -6.72 -3.26 8.50
N LEU A 108 -6.72 -2.71 7.29
CA LEU A 108 -7.06 -3.41 6.08
C LEU A 108 -5.76 -3.92 5.45
N PHE A 109 -5.77 -5.15 5.02
CA PHE A 109 -4.61 -5.78 4.43
C PHE A 109 -4.89 -6.14 2.97
N ASN A 110 -4.16 -5.54 2.05
CA ASN A 110 -4.34 -5.86 0.63
C ASN A 110 -3.55 -7.12 0.27
N VAL A 111 -4.26 -8.21 0.05
CA VAL A 111 -3.64 -9.50 -0.31
C VAL A 111 -3.74 -9.80 -1.80
N SER A 112 -4.36 -8.91 -2.56
CA SER A 112 -4.63 -9.12 -3.99
C SER A 112 -3.50 -8.65 -4.90
N SER A 113 -2.63 -7.79 -4.41
CA SER A 113 -1.52 -7.26 -5.18
C SER A 113 -0.30 -8.16 -5.10
N GLY A 114 0.29 -8.40 -6.18
CA GLY A 114 1.48 -9.18 -6.27
C GLY A 114 1.24 -10.59 -6.74
#